data_f23e0736eb89af5d67eab89e37cd7b4c
#
_entry.id   f23e0736eb89af5d67eab89e37cd7b4c
#
_cell.length_a   1.000
_cell.length_b   1.000
_cell.length_c   1.000
_cell.angle_alpha   90.00
_cell.angle_beta   90.00
_cell.angle_gamma   90.00
#
_symmetry.space_group_name_H-M   'P 1'
#
loop_
_entity.id
_entity.type
_entity.pdbx_description
1 polymer ?
#
loop_
_entity_poly.entity_id
_entity_poly.type
_entity_poly.pdbx_seq_one_letter_code
_entity_poly.pdbx_strand_id
1 'polypeptide(L)'
;MKKNILTLGAIALLFAACQNNGSQNNTMTNTTESTMMTTPADEKQVPKVVATYVGTLPAADCGEMATVIHLYADDTYVKQEECASKDFRAKEEGKVTKNENILTFTSESGEKSYFLLKSDSSIILVGEDGKEPEMAAQYTLTKQMQ
;
A
#
# COMPACT_ATOMS: atom_id res chain seq x y z
N MET A 1 6.81 -36.28 -29.77
CA MET A 1 5.97 -37.48 -29.57
C MET A 1 5.53 -37.55 -28.14
N LYS A 2 4.24 -37.87 -27.90
CA LYS A 2 3.49 -38.11 -26.67
C LYS A 2 2.90 -36.84 -26.05
N LYS A 3 1.68 -36.47 -26.34
CA LYS A 3 0.31 -37.01 -26.10
C LYS A 3 -0.22 -36.70 -24.72
N ASN A 4 -1.16 -35.68 -24.71
CA ASN A 4 -2.48 -35.62 -24.10
C ASN A 4 -2.69 -36.23 -22.71
N ILE A 5 -3.33 -35.46 -21.81
CA ILE A 5 -4.60 -35.91 -21.18
C ILE A 5 -5.44 -34.68 -20.84
N LEU A 6 -6.60 -34.59 -21.46
CA LEU A 6 -7.75 -33.78 -21.10
C LEU A 6 -8.42 -34.42 -19.89
N THR A 7 -8.74 -33.65 -18.87
CA THR A 7 -9.73 -34.05 -17.88
C THR A 7 -10.75 -32.96 -17.69
N LEU A 8 -11.92 -33.14 -18.31
CA LEU A 8 -13.15 -32.41 -18.04
C LEU A 8 -13.69 -32.81 -16.68
N GLY A 9 -13.87 -31.86 -15.78
CA GLY A 9 -14.62 -32.03 -14.53
C GLY A 9 -15.70 -30.97 -14.44
N ALA A 10 -16.93 -31.35 -14.78
CA ALA A 10 -18.13 -30.54 -14.57
C ALA A 10 -18.54 -30.60 -13.10
N ILE A 11 -18.65 -29.47 -12.42
CA ILE A 11 -19.28 -29.40 -11.09
C ILE A 11 -20.47 -28.45 -11.18
N ALA A 12 -21.62 -29.02 -10.94
CA ALA A 12 -22.93 -28.37 -10.95
C ALA A 12 -23.08 -27.40 -9.75
N LEU A 13 -23.56 -26.20 -10.02
CA LEU A 13 -23.93 -25.19 -9.05
C LEU A 13 -25.37 -25.41 -8.58
N LEU A 14 -25.57 -25.62 -7.28
CA LEU A 14 -26.87 -25.52 -6.65
C LEU A 14 -27.00 -24.14 -6.00
N PHE A 15 -27.87 -23.30 -6.58
CA PHE A 15 -28.33 -22.06 -5.96
C PHE A 15 -29.48 -22.37 -5.00
N ALA A 16 -29.30 -22.04 -3.74
CA ALA A 16 -30.40 -21.93 -2.78
C ALA A 16 -30.67 -20.45 -2.53
N ALA A 17 -31.74 -19.94 -3.13
CA ALA A 17 -32.31 -18.64 -2.83
C ALA A 17 -33.16 -18.74 -1.55
N CYS A 18 -32.82 -17.97 -0.53
CA CYS A 18 -33.76 -17.64 0.55
C CYS A 18 -34.17 -16.18 0.44
N GLN A 19 -35.34 -15.96 -0.15
CA GLN A 19 -36.12 -14.75 0.03
C GLN A 19 -36.80 -14.84 1.40
N ASN A 20 -36.66 -13.82 2.21
CA ASN A 20 -37.62 -13.57 3.29
C ASN A 20 -38.08 -12.11 3.23
N ASN A 21 -39.32 -11.99 2.79
CA ASN A 21 -40.11 -10.77 2.76
C ASN A 21 -40.97 -10.76 4.02
N GLY A 22 -41.02 -9.67 4.75
CA GLY A 22 -41.84 -9.57 5.95
C GLY A 22 -41.94 -8.15 6.45
N SER A 23 -43.00 -7.51 6.06
CA SER A 23 -43.46 -6.14 6.36
C SER A 23 -44.07 -6.00 7.74
N GLN A 24 -43.84 -4.82 8.37
CA GLN A 24 -44.72 -4.03 9.24
C GLN A 24 -45.04 -4.46 10.69
N ASN A 25 -44.87 -3.60 11.56
CA ASN A 25 -45.67 -2.63 12.33
C ASN A 25 -45.30 -2.56 13.83
N ASN A 26 -45.03 -1.32 14.24
CA ASN A 26 -45.35 -0.64 15.49
C ASN A 26 -45.87 -1.44 16.69
N THR A 27 -45.21 -1.25 17.85
CA THR A 27 -45.81 -0.63 19.03
C THR A 27 -44.78 -0.49 20.13
N MET A 28 -44.69 0.70 20.76
CA MET A 28 -43.95 1.02 21.95
C MET A 28 -44.35 0.09 23.12
N THR A 29 -43.39 -0.34 23.91
CA THR A 29 -43.50 -0.34 25.37
C THR A 29 -42.10 -0.58 25.98
N ASN A 30 -41.80 0.25 26.97
CA ASN A 30 -40.63 0.24 27.84
C ASN A 30 -40.32 -1.11 28.49
N THR A 31 -39.05 -1.30 28.76
CA THR A 31 -38.46 -1.62 30.07
C THR A 31 -37.36 -2.67 30.02
N THR A 32 -36.24 -2.29 30.60
CA THR A 32 -35.22 -3.10 31.32
C THR A 32 -34.03 -3.62 30.51
N GLU A 33 -32.95 -2.92 30.76
CA GLU A 33 -31.55 -3.36 30.86
C GLU A 33 -31.28 -4.85 30.54
N SER A 34 -30.53 -5.04 29.48
CA SER A 34 -29.58 -6.13 29.40
C SER A 34 -28.35 -5.60 28.70
N THR A 35 -27.33 -5.34 29.47
CA THR A 35 -25.98 -5.00 29.05
C THR A 35 -25.41 -6.14 28.22
N MET A 36 -25.62 -6.12 26.93
CA MET A 36 -24.79 -6.90 26.01
C MET A 36 -23.56 -6.06 25.69
N MET A 37 -22.46 -6.43 26.31
CA MET A 37 -21.11 -6.09 25.89
C MET A 37 -20.98 -6.49 24.41
N THR A 38 -21.22 -5.55 23.53
CA THR A 38 -20.77 -5.65 22.14
C THR A 38 -19.27 -5.40 22.19
N THR A 39 -18.49 -6.46 22.10
CA THR A 39 -17.07 -6.39 21.79
C THR A 39 -16.95 -5.58 20.50
N PRO A 40 -16.21 -4.46 20.48
CA PRO A 40 -15.96 -3.78 19.22
C PRO A 40 -15.24 -4.75 18.31
N ALA A 41 -15.85 -5.07 17.17
CA ALA A 41 -15.13 -5.72 16.07
C ALA A 41 -13.90 -4.86 15.79
N ASP A 42 -12.76 -5.51 15.70
CA ASP A 42 -11.44 -4.99 15.39
C ASP A 42 -11.54 -4.09 14.14
N GLU A 43 -11.79 -2.81 14.36
CA GLU A 43 -11.74 -1.79 13.33
C GLU A 43 -10.25 -1.62 13.05
N LYS A 44 -9.75 -2.32 12.03
CA LYS A 44 -8.38 -2.22 11.54
C LYS A 44 -8.10 -0.75 11.27
N GLN A 45 -7.55 -0.10 12.28
CA GLN A 45 -7.26 1.33 12.26
C GLN A 45 -6.29 1.59 11.12
N VAL A 46 -6.73 2.29 10.07
CA VAL A 46 -5.86 2.66 8.95
C VAL A 46 -4.75 3.55 9.52
N PRO A 47 -3.48 3.16 9.38
CA PRO A 47 -2.37 3.92 9.94
C PRO A 47 -2.38 5.35 9.40
N LYS A 48 -2.09 6.32 10.27
CA LYS A 48 -2.03 7.73 9.88
C LYS A 48 -0.81 7.97 8.98
N VAL A 49 -1.00 8.63 7.83
CA VAL A 49 0.09 9.13 6.99
C VAL A 49 0.85 10.22 7.73
N VAL A 50 2.16 10.09 7.89
CA VAL A 50 3.05 11.06 8.56
C VAL A 50 3.88 11.86 7.58
N ALA A 51 4.13 11.33 6.39
CA ALA A 51 4.79 12.04 5.30
C ALA A 51 4.38 11.46 3.94
N THR A 52 4.32 12.34 2.94
CA THR A 52 4.17 11.95 1.53
C THR A 52 5.30 12.58 0.74
N TYR A 53 6.08 11.77 0.05
CA TYR A 53 7.14 12.23 -0.85
C TYR A 53 6.74 11.98 -2.29
N VAL A 54 7.01 12.95 -3.17
CA VAL A 54 6.67 12.86 -4.59
C VAL A 54 7.80 13.37 -5.47
N GLY A 55 7.89 12.82 -6.66
CA GLY A 55 8.86 13.24 -7.68
C GLY A 55 8.93 12.24 -8.82
N THR A 56 9.93 12.40 -9.67
CA THR A 56 10.27 11.49 -10.74
C THR A 56 11.64 10.89 -10.49
N LEU A 57 11.76 9.58 -10.65
CA LEU A 57 13.03 8.86 -10.54
C LEU A 57 13.42 8.30 -11.92
N PRO A 58 14.72 8.27 -12.25
CA PRO A 58 15.19 7.65 -13.49
C PRO A 58 14.86 6.15 -13.47
N ALA A 59 14.39 5.65 -14.59
CA ALA A 59 14.12 4.22 -14.80
C ALA A 59 14.61 3.76 -16.17
N ALA A 60 15.35 2.67 -16.21
CA ALA A 60 16.00 2.18 -17.42
C ALA A 60 15.02 1.92 -18.58
N ASP A 61 13.84 1.37 -18.25
CA ASP A 61 12.86 0.97 -19.25
C ASP A 61 11.84 2.05 -19.62
N CYS A 62 11.81 3.14 -18.87
CA CYS A 62 10.78 4.16 -18.94
C CYS A 62 11.33 5.58 -19.15
N GLY A 63 12.64 5.78 -18.92
CA GLY A 63 13.27 7.09 -18.81
C GLY A 63 12.99 7.75 -17.47
N GLU A 64 11.74 7.99 -17.15
CA GLU A 64 11.31 8.60 -15.90
C GLU A 64 10.09 7.87 -15.31
N MET A 65 10.12 7.65 -13.99
CA MET A 65 9.06 7.01 -13.23
C MET A 65 8.49 8.01 -12.22
N ALA A 66 7.24 8.43 -12.43
CA ALA A 66 6.55 9.23 -11.43
C ALA A 66 6.36 8.37 -10.16
N THR A 67 6.85 8.88 -9.04
CA THR A 67 6.94 8.14 -7.77
C THR A 67 6.24 8.90 -6.67
N VAL A 68 5.38 8.21 -5.93
CA VAL A 68 4.73 8.70 -4.71
C VAL A 68 5.01 7.71 -3.58
N ILE A 69 5.50 8.19 -2.45
CA ILE A 69 5.74 7.38 -1.25
C ILE A 69 4.94 7.96 -0.08
N HIS A 70 4.06 7.15 0.49
CA HIS A 70 3.38 7.46 1.75
C HIS A 70 4.08 6.71 2.90
N LEU A 71 4.52 7.45 3.91
CA LEU A 71 5.02 6.91 5.17
C LEU A 71 3.92 6.98 6.22
N TYR A 72 3.76 5.92 6.98
CA TYR A 72 2.75 5.80 8.03
C TYR A 72 3.37 5.83 9.43
N ALA A 73 2.53 6.12 10.42
CA ALA A 73 2.95 6.25 11.83
C ALA A 73 3.41 4.93 12.48
N ASP A 74 3.14 3.80 11.85
CA ASP A 74 3.52 2.45 12.28
C ASP A 74 4.76 1.92 11.56
N ASP A 75 5.57 2.83 10.97
CA ASP A 75 6.77 2.51 10.20
C ASP A 75 6.51 1.64 8.97
N THR A 76 5.28 1.63 8.46
CA THR A 76 4.96 1.06 7.14
C THR A 76 5.02 2.11 6.05
N TYR A 77 5.11 1.68 4.79
CA TYR A 77 5.05 2.56 3.64
C TYR A 77 4.24 1.95 2.51
N VAL A 78 3.76 2.81 1.64
CA VAL A 78 3.23 2.48 0.32
C VAL A 78 3.96 3.33 -0.70
N LYS A 79 4.59 2.70 -1.67
CA LYS A 79 5.21 3.34 -2.84
C LYS A 79 4.36 3.03 -4.07
N GLN A 80 4.04 4.06 -4.82
CA GLN A 80 3.34 3.97 -6.10
C GLN A 80 4.22 4.55 -7.19
N GLU A 81 4.32 3.84 -8.30
CA GLU A 81 5.15 4.21 -9.44
C GLU A 81 4.33 4.14 -10.72
N GLU A 82 4.48 5.14 -11.58
CA GLU A 82 3.78 5.23 -12.85
C GLU A 82 4.74 5.64 -13.96
N CYS A 83 4.73 4.85 -15.05
CA CYS A 83 5.42 5.16 -16.28
C CYS A 83 4.40 5.52 -17.36
N ALA A 84 4.22 6.82 -17.61
CA ALA A 84 3.22 7.29 -18.57
C ALA A 84 3.49 6.82 -20.01
N SER A 85 4.76 6.61 -20.39
CA SER A 85 5.14 6.20 -21.76
C SER A 85 4.79 4.74 -22.08
N LYS A 86 4.55 3.91 -21.06
CA LYS A 86 4.29 2.46 -21.20
C LYS A 86 2.97 2.00 -20.59
N ASP A 87 2.13 2.91 -20.10
CA ASP A 87 0.91 2.58 -19.34
C ASP A 87 1.17 1.55 -18.23
N PHE A 88 2.30 1.72 -17.52
CA PHE A 88 2.73 0.84 -16.45
C PHE A 88 2.51 1.51 -15.10
N ARG A 89 1.94 0.76 -14.17
CA ARG A 89 1.76 1.17 -12.78
C ARG A 89 2.18 0.04 -11.86
N ALA A 90 2.90 0.39 -10.80
CA ALA A 90 3.29 -0.52 -9.74
C ALA A 90 2.91 0.04 -8.38
N LYS A 91 2.62 -0.85 -7.45
CA LYS A 91 2.43 -0.55 -6.03
C LYS A 91 3.30 -1.50 -5.22
N GLU A 92 4.04 -0.94 -4.29
CA GLU A 92 4.90 -1.66 -3.36
C GLU A 92 4.53 -1.26 -1.93
N GLU A 93 4.46 -2.24 -1.05
CA GLU A 93 4.19 -2.04 0.37
C GLU A 93 5.29 -2.71 1.18
N GLY A 94 5.53 -2.21 2.39
CA GLY A 94 6.54 -2.77 3.25
C GLY A 94 6.79 -1.95 4.51
N LYS A 95 7.99 -2.10 5.06
CA LYS A 95 8.42 -1.40 6.28
C LYS A 95 9.58 -0.47 5.99
N VAL A 96 9.61 0.65 6.70
CA VAL A 96 10.73 1.58 6.68
C VAL A 96 11.45 1.56 8.03
N THR A 97 12.77 1.54 7.99
CA THR A 97 13.62 1.74 9.17
C THR A 97 14.52 2.94 8.93
N LYS A 98 14.77 3.70 9.99
CA LYS A 98 15.65 4.86 9.93
C LYS A 98 16.92 4.59 10.76
N ASN A 99 18.07 4.77 10.13
CA ASN A 99 19.36 4.77 10.79
C ASN A 99 20.09 6.08 10.43
N GLU A 100 20.29 6.93 11.44
CA GLU A 100 20.80 8.30 11.25
C GLU A 100 19.95 9.08 10.23
N ASN A 101 20.49 9.32 9.04
CA ASN A 101 19.80 9.99 7.92
C ASN A 101 19.47 9.07 6.75
N ILE A 102 19.65 7.75 6.90
CA ILE A 102 19.27 6.76 5.89
C ILE A 102 17.94 6.12 6.27
N LEU A 103 17.01 6.16 5.34
CA LEU A 103 15.75 5.42 5.38
C LEU A 103 15.91 4.16 4.53
N THR A 104 15.77 3.00 5.14
CA THR A 104 15.77 1.70 4.45
C THR A 104 14.34 1.22 4.31
N PHE A 105 13.89 1.11 3.08
CA PHE A 105 12.60 0.57 2.71
C PHE A 105 12.77 -0.91 2.40
N THR A 106 12.02 -1.76 3.08
CA THR A 106 12.03 -3.21 2.84
C THR A 106 10.64 -3.63 2.40
N SER A 107 10.52 -4.07 1.16
CA SER A 107 9.25 -4.54 0.60
C SER A 107 8.79 -5.86 1.23
N GLU A 108 7.55 -6.24 1.03
CA GLU A 108 7.04 -7.54 1.45
C GLU A 108 7.79 -8.72 0.80
N SER A 109 8.34 -8.51 -0.41
CA SER A 109 9.21 -9.49 -1.08
C SER A 109 10.63 -9.57 -0.50
N GLY A 110 10.99 -8.66 0.42
CA GLY A 110 12.33 -8.56 1.02
C GLY A 110 13.32 -7.71 0.21
N GLU A 111 12.89 -7.10 -0.89
CA GLU A 111 13.70 -6.17 -1.66
C GLU A 111 13.92 -4.88 -0.88
N LYS A 112 15.13 -4.30 -0.98
CA LYS A 112 15.50 -3.10 -0.25
C LYS A 112 15.81 -1.94 -1.19
N SER A 113 15.33 -0.76 -0.81
CA SER A 113 15.74 0.51 -1.39
C SER A 113 16.14 1.48 -0.28
N TYR A 114 17.07 2.37 -0.59
CA TYR A 114 17.68 3.25 0.39
C TYR A 114 17.48 4.71 -0.01
N PHE A 115 17.08 5.52 0.95
CA PHE A 115 16.91 6.96 0.73
C PHE A 115 17.68 7.74 1.80
N LEU A 116 18.47 8.70 1.35
CA LEU A 116 19.14 9.67 2.19
C LEU A 116 18.16 10.79 2.53
N LEU A 117 17.90 11.05 3.81
CA LEU A 117 17.14 12.22 4.27
C LEU A 117 18.02 13.45 4.14
N LYS A 118 17.80 14.22 3.09
CA LYS A 118 18.60 15.42 2.79
C LYS A 118 18.19 16.61 3.65
N SER A 119 16.88 16.69 3.94
CA SER A 119 16.28 17.73 4.79
C SER A 119 14.93 17.22 5.30
N ASP A 120 14.26 18.01 6.14
CA ASP A 120 12.89 17.69 6.59
C ASP A 120 11.88 17.63 5.43
N SER A 121 12.25 18.16 4.27
CA SER A 121 11.38 18.28 3.09
C SER A 121 11.81 17.46 1.89
N SER A 122 12.91 16.70 1.94
CA SER A 122 13.37 15.92 0.78
C SER A 122 14.17 14.69 1.14
N ILE A 123 14.01 13.64 0.32
CA ILE A 123 14.78 12.41 0.36
C ILE A 123 15.40 12.14 -1.01
N ILE A 124 16.57 11.53 -1.04
CA ILE A 124 17.30 11.19 -2.26
C ILE A 124 17.45 9.67 -2.32
N LEU A 125 17.06 9.06 -3.43
CA LEU A 125 17.35 7.64 -3.69
C LEU A 125 18.86 7.44 -3.82
N VAL A 126 19.42 6.54 -3.02
CA VAL A 126 20.86 6.25 -2.95
C VAL A 126 21.11 4.75 -3.05
N GLY A 127 22.36 4.37 -3.23
CA GLY A 127 22.79 2.98 -3.09
C GLY A 127 22.83 2.52 -1.63
N GLU A 128 23.11 1.24 -1.41
CA GLU A 128 23.26 0.65 -0.07
C GLU A 128 24.38 1.32 0.75
N ASP A 129 25.36 1.90 0.08
CA ASP A 129 26.47 2.65 0.71
C ASP A 129 26.04 4.04 1.23
N GLY A 130 24.79 4.44 0.97
CA GLY A 130 24.23 5.70 1.43
C GLY A 130 24.79 6.96 0.78
N LYS A 131 25.63 6.81 -0.27
CA LYS A 131 26.25 7.96 -0.91
C LYS A 131 25.33 8.64 -1.89
N GLU A 132 25.35 9.96 -1.84
CA GLU A 132 24.62 10.82 -2.76
C GLU A 132 25.14 10.64 -4.20
N PRO A 133 24.25 10.38 -5.21
CA PRO A 133 24.68 10.25 -6.59
C PRO A 133 25.13 11.59 -7.19
N GLU A 134 25.99 11.56 -8.21
CA GLU A 134 26.48 12.78 -8.88
C GLU A 134 25.36 13.69 -9.41
N MET A 135 24.25 13.09 -9.88
CA MET A 135 23.07 13.83 -10.35
C MET A 135 21.90 13.75 -9.33
N ALA A 136 22.20 14.09 -8.08
CA ALA A 136 21.25 13.95 -6.96
C ALA A 136 19.87 14.56 -7.23
N ALA A 137 19.78 15.65 -8.00
CA ALA A 137 18.52 16.29 -8.32
C ALA A 137 17.54 15.36 -9.06
N GLN A 138 18.03 14.44 -9.88
CA GLN A 138 17.20 13.46 -10.60
C GLN A 138 16.69 12.34 -9.71
N TYR A 139 17.29 12.15 -8.54
CA TYR A 139 16.96 11.10 -7.58
C TYR A 139 16.24 11.63 -6.35
N THR A 140 15.81 12.89 -6.39
CA THR A 140 15.21 13.58 -5.26
C THR A 140 13.68 13.54 -5.30
N LEU A 141 13.09 13.09 -4.19
CA LEU A 141 11.67 13.20 -3.93
C LEU A 141 11.43 14.30 -2.89
N THR A 142 10.40 15.11 -3.11
CA THR A 142 10.06 16.26 -2.25
C THR A 142 8.83 15.93 -1.41
N LYS A 143 8.87 16.31 -0.14
CA LYS A 143 7.76 16.12 0.79
C LYS A 143 6.63 17.09 0.44
N GLN A 144 5.42 16.54 0.28
CA GLN A 144 4.22 17.36 0.17
C GLN A 144 3.84 17.91 1.54
N MET A 145 3.55 19.21 1.58
CA MET A 145 2.90 19.84 2.74
C MET A 145 1.44 19.39 2.76
N GLN A 146 1.02 18.81 3.89
CA GLN A 146 -0.37 18.44 4.16
C GLN A 146 -1.11 19.64 4.72
#